data_d1f8b45462548acb246598d0a32883fe
#
_entry.id   d1f8b45462548acb246598d0a32883fe
#
_cell.length_a   1.000
_cell.length_b   1.000
_cell.length_c   1.000
_cell.angle_alpha   90.00
_cell.angle_beta   90.00
_cell.angle_gamma   90.00
#
_symmetry.space_group_name_H-M   'P 1'
#
loop_
_entity.id
_entity.type
_entity.pdbx_description
1 polymer ?
#
loop_
_entity_poly.entity_id
_entity_poly.type
_entity_poly.pdbx_seq_one_letter_code
_entity_poly.pdbx_strand_id
1 'polypeptide(L)'
;MVDFAGWNMPVQYKSIMQEHMAVRTKVGLFDVSHMGEFSLSGAQAADFVQYVVANDVNKLSKPDSALYTQMVKPDGGTVDDLIVYRRKDDFLLVVNASNIEKDWNWLNSHLSKFPDVKMKDMSDETGLLALQGPHAVQLFSDVAGDFVKDLHSFAYGEETVQLAFEIGGQLWTETDAVG
;
A
#
# COMPACT_ATOMS: atom_id res chain seq x y z
N MET A 1 -22.16 -4.64 8.79
CA MET A 1 -21.54 -3.41 8.30
C MET A 1 -21.34 -2.50 9.48
N VAL A 2 -20.15 -1.89 9.60
CA VAL A 2 -19.81 -0.92 10.64
C VAL A 2 -19.08 0.25 10.00
N ASP A 3 -19.17 1.41 10.63
CA ASP A 3 -18.34 2.56 10.25
C ASP A 3 -16.90 2.33 10.73
N PHE A 4 -15.95 2.49 9.79
CA PHE A 4 -14.52 2.44 10.06
C PHE A 4 -13.83 3.59 9.32
N ALA A 5 -13.47 4.64 10.03
CA ALA A 5 -12.87 5.86 9.48
C ALA A 5 -13.67 6.46 8.30
N GLY A 6 -15.00 6.44 8.38
CA GLY A 6 -15.91 6.91 7.32
C GLY A 6 -16.27 5.87 6.25
N TRP A 7 -15.65 4.69 6.29
CA TRP A 7 -15.94 3.59 5.38
C TRP A 7 -16.96 2.61 5.97
N ASN A 8 -17.91 2.18 5.15
CA ASN A 8 -18.90 1.19 5.57
C ASN A 8 -18.35 -0.23 5.36
N MET A 9 -17.75 -0.79 6.41
CA MET A 9 -16.99 -2.04 6.36
C MET A 9 -17.79 -3.24 6.85
N PRO A 10 -17.70 -4.42 6.19
CA PRO A 10 -18.27 -5.65 6.71
C PRO A 10 -17.42 -6.21 7.86
N VAL A 11 -18.06 -6.52 8.99
CA VAL A 11 -17.39 -7.23 10.10
C VAL A 11 -17.20 -8.70 9.79
N GLN A 12 -18.17 -9.29 9.09
CA GLN A 12 -18.16 -10.68 8.63
C GLN A 12 -19.13 -10.85 7.47
N TYR A 13 -18.91 -11.87 6.65
CA TYR A 13 -19.83 -12.29 5.58
C TYR A 13 -20.71 -13.47 6.03
N LYS A 14 -20.09 -14.53 6.57
CA LYS A 14 -20.78 -15.73 7.09
C LYS A 14 -20.50 -15.93 8.57
N SER A 15 -19.23 -16.01 8.94
CA SER A 15 -18.79 -16.27 10.31
C SER A 15 -17.33 -15.87 10.46
N ILE A 16 -17.03 -15.06 11.47
CA ILE A 16 -15.66 -14.65 11.82
C ILE A 16 -14.74 -15.88 11.94
N MET A 17 -15.19 -16.93 12.62
CA MET A 17 -14.38 -18.15 12.82
C MET A 17 -14.11 -18.90 11.51
N GLN A 18 -15.08 -19.03 10.64
CA GLN A 18 -14.92 -19.72 9.35
C GLN A 18 -14.01 -18.93 8.41
N GLU A 19 -14.20 -17.60 8.34
CA GLU A 19 -13.39 -16.70 7.54
C GLU A 19 -11.94 -16.65 8.05
N HIS A 20 -11.76 -16.56 9.37
CA HIS A 20 -10.42 -16.65 9.97
C HIS A 20 -9.73 -17.97 9.59
N MET A 21 -10.42 -19.10 9.74
CA MET A 21 -9.86 -20.41 9.39
C MET A 21 -9.56 -20.54 7.89
N ALA A 22 -10.37 -19.92 7.03
CA ALA A 22 -10.10 -19.90 5.59
C ALA A 22 -8.77 -19.19 5.27
N VAL A 23 -8.52 -18.04 5.88
CA VAL A 23 -7.24 -17.32 5.72
C VAL A 23 -6.07 -18.13 6.29
N ARG A 24 -6.25 -18.77 7.45
CA ARG A 24 -5.19 -19.54 8.12
C ARG A 24 -4.81 -20.84 7.38
N THR A 25 -5.76 -21.45 6.69
CA THR A 25 -5.57 -22.77 6.08
C THR A 25 -5.58 -22.75 4.55
N LYS A 26 -6.04 -21.66 3.93
CA LYS A 26 -6.16 -21.49 2.49
C LYS A 26 -5.69 -20.11 2.06
N VAL A 27 -6.62 -19.22 1.73
CA VAL A 27 -6.37 -17.86 1.28
C VAL A 27 -7.58 -16.98 1.60
N GLY A 28 -7.33 -15.71 1.88
CA GLY A 28 -8.34 -14.66 1.98
C GLY A 28 -7.91 -13.42 1.23
N LEU A 29 -8.86 -12.75 0.61
CA LEU A 29 -8.70 -11.45 -0.05
C LEU A 29 -9.38 -10.39 0.80
N PHE A 30 -8.65 -9.34 1.15
CA PHE A 30 -9.14 -8.21 1.94
C PHE A 30 -9.08 -6.96 1.09
N ASP A 31 -10.21 -6.28 0.96
CA ASP A 31 -10.23 -4.92 0.44
C ASP A 31 -9.75 -3.97 1.54
N VAL A 32 -8.61 -3.35 1.32
CA VAL A 32 -7.98 -2.38 2.22
C VAL A 32 -7.79 -1.02 1.54
N SER A 33 -8.59 -0.73 0.49
CA SER A 33 -8.59 0.53 -0.25
C SER A 33 -8.98 1.76 0.60
N HIS A 34 -9.31 1.55 1.87
CA HIS A 34 -9.50 2.63 2.84
C HIS A 34 -8.17 3.22 3.36
N MET A 35 -7.05 2.60 3.06
CA MET A 35 -5.72 3.17 3.35
C MET A 35 -5.47 4.40 2.49
N GLY A 36 -4.45 5.19 2.84
CA GLY A 36 -4.03 6.34 2.05
C GLY A 36 -2.73 6.07 1.32
N GLU A 37 -2.62 6.56 0.09
CA GLU A 37 -1.45 6.40 -0.77
C GLU A 37 -0.92 7.77 -1.22
N PHE A 38 0.31 8.09 -0.81
CA PHE A 38 0.98 9.33 -1.19
C PHE A 38 2.23 9.06 -2.03
N SER A 39 2.30 9.63 -3.22
CA SER A 39 3.49 9.60 -4.06
C SER A 39 4.38 10.80 -3.75
N LEU A 40 5.69 10.55 -3.62
CA LEU A 40 6.72 11.58 -3.39
C LEU A 40 7.82 11.44 -4.44
N SER A 41 7.97 12.44 -5.28
CA SER A 41 8.96 12.46 -6.36
C SER A 41 9.82 13.72 -6.30
N GLY A 42 10.93 13.72 -7.05
CA GLY A 42 11.87 14.83 -7.15
C GLY A 42 13.25 14.52 -6.57
N ALA A 43 14.23 15.38 -6.85
CA ALA A 43 15.62 15.13 -6.52
C ALA A 43 15.89 14.97 -5.01
N GLN A 44 15.07 15.60 -4.17
CA GLN A 44 15.19 15.56 -2.72
C GLN A 44 14.21 14.58 -2.05
N ALA A 45 13.51 13.73 -2.82
CA ALA A 45 12.49 12.84 -2.26
C ALA A 45 13.06 11.87 -1.21
N ALA A 46 14.23 11.28 -1.46
CA ALA A 46 14.89 10.39 -0.50
C ALA A 46 15.28 11.12 0.81
N ASP A 47 15.81 12.33 0.69
CA ASP A 47 16.18 13.15 1.85
C ASP A 47 14.95 13.57 2.65
N PHE A 48 13.86 13.89 1.96
CA PHE A 48 12.59 14.20 2.60
C PHE A 48 12.02 13.00 3.35
N VAL A 49 11.95 11.83 2.71
CA VAL A 49 11.48 10.61 3.38
C VAL A 49 12.35 10.31 4.59
N GLN A 50 13.70 10.39 4.47
CA GLN A 50 14.61 10.21 5.60
C GLN A 50 14.37 11.22 6.73
N TYR A 51 13.97 12.44 6.41
CA TYR A 51 13.70 13.48 7.40
C TYR A 51 12.43 13.21 8.21
N VAL A 52 11.41 12.59 7.61
CA VAL A 52 10.10 12.39 8.26
C VAL A 52 9.92 11.01 8.90
N VAL A 53 10.77 10.01 8.57
CA VAL A 53 10.67 8.66 9.11
C VAL A 53 11.82 8.31 10.05
N ALA A 54 11.55 7.39 10.99
CA ALA A 54 12.52 7.00 12.01
C ALA A 54 13.61 6.04 11.49
N ASN A 55 13.28 5.21 10.50
CA ASN A 55 14.22 4.20 9.99
C ASN A 55 15.14 4.79 8.93
N ASP A 56 16.27 4.12 8.72
CA ASP A 56 17.23 4.48 7.68
C ASP A 56 16.70 4.14 6.28
N VAL A 57 16.34 5.16 5.51
CA VAL A 57 15.82 5.05 4.13
C VAL A 57 16.89 4.55 3.15
N ASN A 58 18.20 4.64 3.49
CA ASN A 58 19.26 4.06 2.66
C ASN A 58 19.19 2.53 2.60
N LYS A 59 18.45 1.87 3.49
CA LYS A 59 18.14 0.44 3.38
C LYS A 59 17.28 0.13 2.16
N LEU A 60 16.51 1.09 1.66
CA LEU A 60 15.83 1.04 0.38
C LEU A 60 16.82 1.35 -0.76
N SER A 61 17.95 0.63 -0.80
CA SER A 61 19.07 0.92 -1.71
C SER A 61 18.80 0.61 -3.18
N LYS A 62 17.73 -0.14 -3.45
CA LYS A 62 17.29 -0.54 -4.79
C LYS A 62 15.83 -0.16 -4.98
N PRO A 63 15.39 0.13 -6.21
CA PRO A 63 13.98 0.01 -6.56
C PRO A 63 13.45 -1.37 -6.16
N ASP A 64 12.15 -1.50 -6.03
CA ASP A 64 11.46 -2.75 -5.68
C ASP A 64 11.68 -3.21 -4.23
N SER A 65 11.94 -2.27 -3.32
CA SER A 65 12.06 -2.52 -1.89
C SER A 65 11.07 -1.70 -1.07
N ALA A 66 10.65 -2.26 0.06
CA ALA A 66 9.72 -1.62 0.99
C ALA A 66 10.31 -1.56 2.41
N LEU A 67 9.86 -0.60 3.19
CA LEU A 67 10.29 -0.37 4.56
C LEU A 67 9.07 -0.06 5.43
N TYR A 68 8.80 -0.90 6.42
CA TYR A 68 7.88 -0.54 7.49
C TYR A 68 8.59 0.37 8.49
N THR A 69 8.00 1.53 8.77
CA THR A 69 8.61 2.56 9.60
C THR A 69 7.57 3.42 10.30
N GLN A 70 8.01 4.40 11.07
CA GLN A 70 7.17 5.36 11.77
C GLN A 70 7.57 6.78 11.43
N MET A 71 6.59 7.67 11.32
CA MET A 71 6.80 9.11 11.38
C MET A 71 6.79 9.55 12.84
N VAL A 72 7.81 10.31 13.22
CA VAL A 72 8.00 10.71 14.62
C VAL A 72 8.23 12.22 14.74
N LYS A 73 7.74 12.79 15.83
CA LYS A 73 7.96 14.18 16.20
C LYS A 73 9.32 14.38 16.87
N PRO A 74 9.85 15.61 16.92
CA PRO A 74 11.11 15.90 17.59
C PRO A 74 11.13 15.56 19.10
N ASP A 75 9.96 15.50 19.72
CA ASP A 75 9.81 15.10 21.14
C ASP A 75 9.72 13.58 21.33
N GLY A 76 9.82 12.80 20.26
CA GLY A 76 9.72 11.34 20.27
C GLY A 76 8.28 10.80 20.16
N GLY A 77 7.29 11.68 20.11
CA GLY A 77 5.88 11.25 19.87
C GLY A 77 5.68 10.70 18.48
N THR A 78 4.93 9.61 18.36
CA THR A 78 4.58 9.02 17.05
C THR A 78 3.49 9.84 16.37
N VAL A 79 3.68 10.13 15.08
CA VAL A 79 2.64 10.67 14.21
C VAL A 79 1.79 9.54 13.68
N ASP A 80 2.42 8.59 12.98
CA ASP A 80 1.81 7.36 12.48
C ASP A 80 2.88 6.32 12.13
N ASP A 81 2.47 5.09 11.89
CA ASP A 81 3.29 4.06 11.24
C ASP A 81 2.83 3.86 9.80
N LEU A 82 3.76 3.50 8.92
CA LEU A 82 3.49 3.43 7.49
C LEU A 82 4.43 2.45 6.79
N ILE A 83 4.08 2.11 5.56
CA ILE A 83 5.00 1.42 4.65
C ILE A 83 5.48 2.42 3.60
N VAL A 84 6.79 2.47 3.41
CA VAL A 84 7.46 3.24 2.35
C VAL A 84 7.94 2.26 1.30
N TYR A 85 7.46 2.41 0.07
CA TYR A 85 7.93 1.67 -1.10
C TYR A 85 8.86 2.57 -1.90
N ARG A 86 10.04 2.07 -2.27
CA ARG A 86 10.91 2.73 -3.23
C ARG A 86 10.60 2.21 -4.62
N ARG A 87 9.91 3.01 -5.41
CA ARG A 87 9.67 2.73 -6.83
C ARG A 87 10.83 3.27 -7.68
N LYS A 88 10.79 3.00 -8.98
CA LYS A 88 11.86 3.40 -9.90
C LYS A 88 12.13 4.90 -9.89
N ASP A 89 11.07 5.72 -9.90
CA ASP A 89 11.16 7.16 -10.10
C ASP A 89 10.65 7.99 -8.90
N ASP A 90 10.07 7.33 -7.88
CA ASP A 90 9.49 7.98 -6.71
C ASP A 90 9.46 7.06 -5.47
N PHE A 91 8.85 7.57 -4.40
CA PHE A 91 8.45 6.79 -3.23
C PHE A 91 6.93 6.78 -3.11
N LEU A 92 6.36 5.64 -2.77
CA LEU A 92 4.96 5.50 -2.38
C LEU A 92 4.89 5.28 -0.87
N LEU A 93 4.11 6.11 -0.19
CA LEU A 93 3.82 5.97 1.23
C LEU A 93 2.39 5.45 1.37
N VAL A 94 2.24 4.32 2.06
CA VAL A 94 0.93 3.76 2.41
C VAL A 94 0.68 4.01 3.89
N VAL A 95 -0.34 4.81 4.19
CA VAL A 95 -0.67 5.32 5.52
C VAL A 95 -2.02 4.80 6.02
N ASN A 96 -2.24 4.87 7.34
CA ASN A 96 -3.46 4.36 7.96
C ASN A 96 -4.68 5.23 7.65
N ALA A 97 -5.80 4.59 7.35
CA ALA A 97 -7.07 5.21 6.92
C ALA A 97 -7.53 6.38 7.81
N SER A 98 -7.54 6.19 9.11
CA SER A 98 -7.99 7.22 10.07
C SER A 98 -7.01 8.39 10.20
N ASN A 99 -5.83 8.28 9.63
CA ASN A 99 -4.73 9.22 9.76
C ASN A 99 -4.37 9.95 8.46
N ILE A 100 -5.04 9.65 7.34
CA ILE A 100 -4.74 10.20 6.01
C ILE A 100 -4.57 11.72 6.05
N GLU A 101 -5.57 12.46 6.54
CA GLU A 101 -5.52 13.92 6.62
C GLU A 101 -4.41 14.41 7.57
N LYS A 102 -4.26 13.76 8.72
CA LYS A 102 -3.22 14.09 9.70
C LYS A 102 -1.83 13.92 9.10
N ASP A 103 -1.59 12.81 8.44
CA ASP A 103 -0.29 12.46 7.86
C ASP A 103 0.03 13.34 6.67
N TRP A 104 -0.96 13.59 5.81
CA TRP A 104 -0.83 14.57 4.73
C TRP A 104 -0.42 15.96 5.24
N ASN A 105 -1.10 16.46 6.25
CA ASN A 105 -0.80 17.76 6.84
C ASN A 105 0.57 17.79 7.52
N TRP A 106 0.95 16.70 8.19
CA TRP A 106 2.28 16.56 8.77
C TRP A 106 3.37 16.63 7.71
N LEU A 107 3.27 15.84 6.65
CA LEU A 107 4.22 15.84 5.54
C LEU A 107 4.29 17.22 4.88
N ASN A 108 3.15 17.82 4.55
CA ASN A 108 3.11 19.17 3.95
C ASN A 108 3.79 20.24 4.81
N SER A 109 3.70 20.15 6.12
CA SER A 109 4.32 21.12 7.02
C SER A 109 5.86 21.16 6.92
N HIS A 110 6.45 20.11 6.36
CA HIS A 110 7.90 19.99 6.19
C HIS A 110 8.39 20.21 4.76
N LEU A 111 7.51 20.23 3.74
CA LEU A 111 7.88 20.36 2.33
C LEU A 111 8.68 21.62 2.01
N SER A 112 8.45 22.71 2.74
CA SER A 112 9.19 23.98 2.50
C SER A 112 10.71 23.86 2.68
N LYS A 113 11.18 22.82 3.37
CA LYS A 113 12.61 22.51 3.55
C LYS A 113 13.19 21.74 2.35
N PHE A 114 12.35 21.22 1.48
CA PHE A 114 12.72 20.35 0.36
C PHE A 114 11.99 20.81 -0.92
N PRO A 115 12.41 21.95 -1.50
CA PRO A 115 11.66 22.58 -2.59
C PRO A 115 11.56 21.76 -3.88
N ASP A 116 12.44 20.75 -4.05
CA ASP A 116 12.41 19.86 -5.22
C ASP A 116 11.52 18.62 -5.02
N VAL A 117 10.81 18.52 -3.88
CA VAL A 117 9.88 17.42 -3.63
C VAL A 117 8.48 17.78 -4.13
N LYS A 118 7.91 16.88 -4.88
CA LYS A 118 6.50 16.91 -5.28
C LYS A 118 5.78 15.79 -4.56
N MET A 119 4.70 16.12 -3.90
CA MET A 119 3.82 15.16 -3.22
C MET A 119 2.44 15.16 -3.88
N LYS A 120 1.89 13.97 -4.11
CA LYS A 120 0.55 13.77 -4.68
C LYS A 120 -0.19 12.77 -3.81
N ASP A 121 -1.43 13.09 -3.44
CA ASP A 121 -2.38 12.14 -2.87
C ASP A 121 -3.00 11.32 -4.01
N MET A 122 -2.86 10.01 -3.94
CA MET A 122 -3.35 9.05 -4.93
C MET A 122 -4.44 8.13 -4.35
N SER A 123 -4.88 8.38 -3.13
CA SER A 123 -5.78 7.48 -2.39
C SER A 123 -7.09 7.22 -3.14
N ASP A 124 -7.67 8.23 -3.79
CA ASP A 124 -8.89 8.08 -4.57
C ASP A 124 -8.67 7.44 -5.97
N GLU A 125 -7.41 7.32 -6.39
CA GLU A 125 -7.03 6.74 -7.69
C GLU A 125 -6.51 5.30 -7.55
N THR A 126 -6.37 4.80 -6.30
CA THR A 126 -5.72 3.53 -5.99
C THR A 126 -6.68 2.60 -5.27
N GLY A 127 -6.80 1.36 -5.76
CA GLY A 127 -7.42 0.27 -5.01
C GLY A 127 -6.33 -0.58 -4.36
N LEU A 128 -6.48 -0.93 -3.09
CA LEU A 128 -5.52 -1.75 -2.36
C LEU A 128 -6.16 -3.05 -1.88
N LEU A 129 -5.58 -4.17 -2.30
CA LEU A 129 -6.04 -5.50 -1.94
C LEU A 129 -4.95 -6.26 -1.20
N ALA A 130 -5.29 -6.86 -0.06
CA ALA A 130 -4.39 -7.74 0.67
C ALA A 130 -4.79 -9.20 0.47
N LEU A 131 -3.99 -9.93 -0.31
CA LEU A 131 -4.16 -11.37 -0.51
C LEU A 131 -3.27 -12.12 0.49
N GLN A 132 -3.88 -12.87 1.41
CA GLN A 132 -3.18 -13.47 2.54
C GLN A 132 -3.55 -14.93 2.74
N GLY A 133 -2.58 -15.71 3.22
CA GLY A 133 -2.75 -17.13 3.54
C GLY A 133 -1.72 -18.02 2.87
N PRO A 134 -1.66 -19.32 3.25
CA PRO A 134 -0.65 -20.25 2.73
C PRO A 134 -0.72 -20.48 1.21
N HIS A 135 -1.87 -20.24 0.58
CA HIS A 135 -2.03 -20.38 -0.88
C HIS A 135 -2.05 -19.04 -1.63
N ALA A 136 -1.72 -17.92 -0.97
CA ALA A 136 -1.79 -16.58 -1.57
C ALA A 136 -0.87 -16.44 -2.80
N VAL A 137 0.40 -16.86 -2.67
CA VAL A 137 1.37 -16.79 -3.77
C VAL A 137 0.92 -17.62 -4.97
N GLN A 138 0.38 -18.83 -4.73
CA GLN A 138 -0.09 -19.68 -5.83
C GLN A 138 -1.27 -19.04 -6.55
N LEU A 139 -2.27 -18.58 -5.80
CA LEU A 139 -3.45 -17.94 -6.39
C LEU A 139 -3.07 -16.67 -7.18
N PHE A 140 -2.17 -15.85 -6.62
CA PHE A 140 -1.71 -14.64 -7.31
C PHE A 140 -0.95 -15.00 -8.61
N SER A 141 -0.09 -16.02 -8.56
CA SER A 141 0.62 -16.49 -9.76
C SER A 141 -0.31 -16.98 -10.87
N ASP A 142 -1.40 -17.65 -10.48
CA ASP A 142 -2.39 -18.16 -11.44
C ASP A 142 -3.15 -17.02 -12.15
N VAL A 143 -3.24 -15.83 -11.53
CA VAL A 143 -3.96 -14.67 -12.06
C VAL A 143 -3.03 -13.66 -12.73
N ALA A 144 -1.91 -13.35 -12.09
CA ALA A 144 -1.03 -12.25 -12.46
C ALA A 144 0.35 -12.68 -12.99
N GLY A 145 0.63 -14.00 -12.99
CA GLY A 145 1.90 -14.55 -13.45
C GLY A 145 2.91 -14.82 -12.35
N ASP A 146 3.98 -15.47 -12.72
CA ASP A 146 4.92 -16.11 -11.79
C ASP A 146 5.92 -15.15 -11.12
N PHE A 147 5.97 -13.87 -11.53
CA PHE A 147 6.91 -12.90 -10.97
C PHE A 147 6.83 -12.76 -9.45
N VAL A 148 5.63 -12.95 -8.88
CA VAL A 148 5.41 -12.88 -7.43
C VAL A 148 6.19 -13.94 -6.64
N LYS A 149 6.54 -15.07 -7.26
CA LYS A 149 7.31 -16.16 -6.61
C LYS A 149 8.74 -15.76 -6.27
N ASP A 150 9.28 -14.79 -7.00
CA ASP A 150 10.65 -14.29 -6.81
C ASP A 150 10.71 -13.10 -5.85
N LEU A 151 9.56 -12.57 -5.40
CA LEU A 151 9.51 -11.48 -4.44
C LEU A 151 9.86 -11.97 -3.03
N HIS A 152 10.78 -11.28 -2.40
CA HIS A 152 11.11 -11.48 -0.99
C HIS A 152 10.21 -10.64 -0.09
N SER A 153 10.21 -10.94 1.21
CA SER A 153 9.54 -10.08 2.20
C SER A 153 10.05 -8.63 2.08
N PHE A 154 9.12 -7.68 2.09
CA PHE A 154 9.40 -6.26 1.87
C PHE A 154 10.04 -5.97 0.50
N ALA A 155 9.73 -6.78 -0.50
CA ALA A 155 9.98 -6.49 -1.90
C ALA A 155 8.70 -6.00 -2.57
N TYR A 156 8.88 -5.34 -3.70
CA TYR A 156 7.84 -4.75 -4.53
C TYR A 156 8.11 -5.12 -5.99
N GLY A 157 7.08 -5.28 -6.78
CA GLY A 157 7.20 -5.52 -8.21
C GLY A 157 5.99 -4.93 -8.93
N GLU A 158 6.20 -4.43 -10.14
CA GLU A 158 5.15 -3.89 -11.01
C GLU A 158 4.96 -4.79 -12.22
N GLU A 159 3.71 -5.15 -12.48
CA GLU A 159 3.31 -5.89 -13.67
C GLU A 159 1.97 -5.38 -14.18
N THR A 160 1.82 -5.38 -15.51
CA THR A 160 0.53 -5.09 -16.13
C THR A 160 -0.25 -6.38 -16.32
N VAL A 161 -1.39 -6.48 -15.65
CA VAL A 161 -2.26 -7.66 -15.72
C VAL A 161 -3.52 -7.31 -16.49
N GLN A 162 -3.81 -8.10 -17.53
CA GLN A 162 -5.09 -8.01 -18.23
C GLN A 162 -6.10 -8.90 -17.53
N LEU A 163 -7.04 -8.29 -16.81
CA LEU A 163 -8.14 -9.01 -16.18
C LEU A 163 -9.33 -9.10 -17.14
N ALA A 164 -9.84 -10.30 -17.33
CA ALA A 164 -11.10 -10.54 -18.01
C ALA A 164 -12.06 -11.21 -17.02
N PHE A 165 -13.23 -10.61 -16.80
CA PHE A 165 -14.25 -11.18 -15.94
C PHE A 165 -15.62 -11.05 -16.58
N GLU A 166 -16.47 -12.00 -16.25
CA GLU A 166 -17.84 -12.06 -16.77
C GLU A 166 -18.83 -11.67 -15.65
N ILE A 167 -19.59 -10.60 -15.89
CA ILE A 167 -20.68 -10.19 -15.00
C ILE A 167 -21.98 -10.27 -15.80
N GLY A 168 -22.91 -11.11 -15.36
CA GLY A 168 -24.24 -11.24 -15.98
C GLY A 168 -24.22 -11.70 -17.42
N GLY A 169 -23.21 -12.52 -17.83
CA GLY A 169 -23.05 -13.00 -19.20
C GLY A 169 -22.37 -12.00 -20.16
N GLN A 170 -21.84 -10.90 -19.64
CA GLN A 170 -21.09 -9.93 -20.43
C GLN A 170 -19.62 -9.96 -20.03
N LEU A 171 -18.73 -10.18 -21.03
CA LEU A 171 -17.29 -10.17 -20.82
C LEU A 171 -16.79 -8.71 -20.67
N TRP A 172 -16.13 -8.44 -19.58
CA TRP A 172 -15.43 -7.17 -19.32
C TRP A 172 -13.93 -7.42 -19.38
N THR A 173 -13.22 -6.55 -20.10
CA THR A 173 -11.76 -6.56 -20.15
C THR A 173 -11.26 -5.20 -19.70
N GLU A 174 -10.50 -5.16 -18.65
CA GLU A 174 -9.84 -3.97 -18.16
C GLU A 174 -8.33 -4.20 -18.20
N THR A 175 -7.58 -3.23 -18.72
CA THR A 175 -6.12 -3.25 -18.69
C THR A 175 -5.71 -2.20 -17.66
N ASP A 176 -5.45 -2.65 -16.46
CA ASP A 176 -4.96 -1.80 -15.39
C ASP A 176 -3.50 -2.12 -15.07
N ALA A 177 -2.71 -1.06 -14.89
CA ALA A 177 -1.41 -1.21 -14.27
C ALA A 177 -1.64 -1.43 -12.78
N VAL A 178 -1.27 -2.61 -12.30
CA VAL A 178 -1.30 -2.91 -10.87
C VAL A 178 0.07 -2.55 -10.31
N GLY A 179 0.09 -1.45 -9.57
CA GLY A 179 1.25 -1.02 -8.80
C GLY A 179 1.30 -1.70 -7.44
#